data_37da3f11317bcb3523129034cd875f00
#
_entry.id   37da3f11317bcb3523129034cd875f00
#
_cell.length_a   1.000
_cell.length_b   1.000
_cell.length_c   1.000
_cell.angle_alpha   90.00
_cell.angle_beta   90.00
_cell.angle_gamma   90.00
#
_symmetry.space_group_name_H-M   'P 1'
#
loop_
_entity.id
_entity.type
_entity.pdbx_description
1 polymer ?
#
loop_
_entity_poly.entity_id
_entity_poly.type
_entity_poly.pdbx_seq_one_letter_code
_entity_poly.pdbx_strand_id
1 'polypeptide(L)'
;MKETYIFWICLTWLIIGGCEDLKDTYADYAGDGAIRYVGKCSNISVNSGWERLIVKWENSPDVRVKNIKIVWTLDKVSDSVLIEPKLTEYSIDNLKDGNYEVKVLAVDDEGNESLTNPVFARPYTSNHEAILSFTRLLAKHYFVKDRLICFFSTWTDEIESATLEYTKLGENKTSVLELNADLIAERYYLLPDCIDVTKPVVLHRTGRVVGCDDLIRFHDYELSHSKLFTTDFKQLVKVQTGATEIGNEFIENTTVLEIDYTISSLEDILNLPNLQKLVLAKNRYLKPEYLANYKMNSQLYDLDVSLFALDIAHEIMGLTVECYADQFLPLKDIDDNSIFGELRSTYITRFEQPCAVPAKEYLPTKDWKITCMPADDEIWSSFVENLFDGKENTCWQPESMWSARTHEITVDMKELKKVSGVKVVQKSFDPKSDKMSGALLPGLIKVKVSTDNLVWSDATYVEENTIGVTAGEATILNFSSPKDIRYLKFIVNDQQYGSNYSITLADLAVF
;
A
#
# COMPACT_ATOMS: atom_id res chain seq x y z
N MET A 1 19.62 -94.17 14.70
CA MET A 1 20.97 -93.60 14.35
C MET A 1 21.25 -93.57 12.83
N LYS A 2 20.50 -94.19 11.98
CA LYS A 2 20.71 -94.05 10.49
C LYS A 2 20.09 -92.84 9.85
N GLU A 3 19.05 -92.31 10.39
CA GLU A 3 18.37 -91.14 9.82
C GLU A 3 19.07 -89.79 10.12
N THR A 4 19.81 -89.71 11.22
CA THR A 4 20.57 -88.51 11.60
C THR A 4 21.80 -88.27 10.74
N TYR A 5 22.41 -89.29 10.18
CA TYR A 5 23.56 -89.13 9.30
C TYR A 5 23.17 -88.67 7.87
N ILE A 6 21.96 -89.06 7.39
CA ILE A 6 21.48 -88.61 6.08
C ILE A 6 21.17 -87.13 6.11
N PHE A 7 20.63 -86.62 7.22
CA PHE A 7 20.36 -85.18 7.38
C PHE A 7 21.63 -84.28 7.40
N TRP A 8 22.71 -84.83 8.00
CA TRP A 8 24.01 -84.13 8.01
C TRP A 8 24.72 -84.19 6.67
N ILE A 9 24.57 -85.18 5.89
CA ILE A 9 25.17 -85.33 4.54
C ILE A 9 24.41 -84.42 3.54
N CYS A 10 23.09 -84.30 3.64
CA CYS A 10 22.34 -83.32 2.82
C CYS A 10 22.64 -81.89 3.17
N LEU A 11 22.90 -81.58 4.46
CA LEU A 11 23.24 -80.23 4.90
C LEU A 11 24.66 -79.81 4.46
N THR A 12 25.62 -80.76 4.37
CA THR A 12 26.98 -80.48 3.87
C THR A 12 27.03 -80.37 2.34
N TRP A 13 26.11 -80.93 1.58
CA TRP A 13 26.03 -80.73 0.11
C TRP A 13 25.36 -79.41 -0.26
N LEU A 14 24.53 -78.82 0.60
CA LEU A 14 23.92 -77.48 0.41
C LEU A 14 24.92 -76.31 0.64
N ILE A 15 26.04 -76.54 1.31
CA ILE A 15 27.07 -75.51 1.59
C ILE A 15 28.13 -75.43 0.49
N ILE A 16 28.22 -76.38 -0.41
CA ILE A 16 29.27 -76.46 -1.46
C ILE A 16 28.76 -75.92 -2.83
N GLY A 17 27.44 -75.71 -2.97
CA GLY A 17 26.85 -75.23 -4.23
C GLY A 17 26.67 -73.68 -4.34
N GLY A 18 27.30 -72.87 -3.48
CA GLY A 18 27.04 -71.45 -3.46
C GLY A 18 28.28 -70.54 -3.50
N CYS A 19 29.23 -70.85 -4.33
CA CYS A 19 30.24 -69.88 -4.69
C CYS A 19 30.32 -69.75 -6.21
N GLU A 20 29.29 -69.13 -6.77
CA GLU A 20 29.53 -68.40 -8.01
C GLU A 20 30.41 -67.22 -7.67
N ASP A 21 31.57 -67.13 -8.34
CA ASP A 21 32.49 -66.03 -8.15
C ASP A 21 31.71 -64.74 -8.48
N LEU A 22 31.68 -63.79 -7.54
CA LEU A 22 30.99 -62.47 -7.70
C LEU A 22 31.43 -61.80 -9.01
N LYS A 23 32.58 -62.16 -9.52
CA LYS A 23 33.11 -61.67 -10.80
C LYS A 23 32.35 -62.19 -12.01
N ASP A 24 31.86 -63.47 -11.98
CA ASP A 24 31.14 -64.07 -13.11
C ASP A 24 29.69 -63.50 -13.21
N THR A 25 29.09 -63.14 -12.11
CA THR A 25 27.73 -62.52 -12.07
C THR A 25 27.70 -61.13 -12.64
N TYR A 26 28.81 -60.40 -12.61
CA TYR A 26 28.94 -59.04 -13.16
C TYR A 26 29.64 -58.96 -14.50
N ALA A 27 30.21 -60.13 -15.02
CA ALA A 27 30.91 -60.15 -16.28
C ALA A 27 30.01 -59.77 -17.48
N ASP A 28 28.74 -60.15 -17.44
CA ASP A 28 27.74 -59.83 -18.47
C ASP A 28 27.27 -58.34 -18.42
N TYR A 29 27.55 -57.64 -17.31
CA TYR A 29 27.20 -56.26 -17.13
C TYR A 29 28.43 -55.33 -17.13
N ALA A 30 29.63 -55.86 -16.98
CA ALA A 30 30.88 -55.16 -17.11
C ALA A 30 31.30 -55.14 -18.58
N GLY A 31 30.82 -54.20 -19.38
CA GLY A 31 31.26 -54.07 -20.77
C GLY A 31 32.77 -54.29 -20.97
N ASP A 32 33.27 -54.37 -22.19
CA ASP A 32 34.62 -54.74 -22.58
C ASP A 32 35.75 -53.92 -22.00
N GLY A 33 35.92 -53.91 -20.68
CA GLY A 33 37.08 -53.26 -20.00
C GLY A 33 36.78 -52.68 -18.62
N ALA A 34 37.80 -52.58 -17.77
CA ALA A 34 37.74 -51.88 -16.49
C ALA A 34 37.42 -50.39 -16.73
N ILE A 35 36.29 -49.92 -16.21
CA ILE A 35 35.96 -48.50 -16.26
C ILE A 35 37.07 -47.73 -15.53
N ARG A 36 37.94 -47.08 -16.26
CA ARG A 36 39.04 -46.26 -15.72
C ARG A 36 38.52 -44.83 -15.52
N TYR A 37 38.12 -44.51 -14.31
CA TYR A 37 37.80 -43.12 -13.97
C TYR A 37 39.08 -42.29 -13.92
N VAL A 38 39.03 -41.11 -14.55
CA VAL A 38 40.03 -40.07 -14.42
C VAL A 38 39.83 -39.36 -13.06
N GLY A 39 40.89 -38.84 -12.46
CA GLY A 39 40.79 -38.10 -11.22
C GLY A 39 39.90 -36.86 -11.39
N LYS A 40 38.93 -36.69 -10.49
CA LYS A 40 37.96 -35.58 -10.57
C LYS A 40 38.55 -34.22 -10.16
N CYS A 41 37.98 -33.16 -10.70
CA CYS A 41 38.19 -31.79 -10.20
C CYS A 41 37.55 -31.60 -8.80
N SER A 42 38.11 -30.73 -7.98
CA SER A 42 37.66 -30.44 -6.62
C SER A 42 37.26 -28.97 -6.46
N ASN A 43 36.65 -28.65 -5.32
CA ASN A 43 36.26 -27.30 -4.92
C ASN A 43 35.49 -26.51 -6.00
N ILE A 44 34.57 -27.24 -6.69
CA ILE A 44 33.75 -26.64 -7.74
C ILE A 44 32.77 -25.67 -7.10
N SER A 45 32.80 -24.40 -7.54
CA SER A 45 31.87 -23.36 -7.18
C SER A 45 31.37 -22.62 -8.41
N VAL A 46 30.15 -22.11 -8.34
CA VAL A 46 29.52 -21.36 -9.43
C VAL A 46 28.96 -20.07 -8.86
N ASN A 47 29.49 -18.93 -9.35
CA ASN A 47 29.02 -17.61 -8.99
C ASN A 47 28.08 -17.09 -10.09
N SER A 48 26.95 -16.56 -9.68
CA SER A 48 25.97 -15.96 -10.58
C SER A 48 26.40 -14.55 -10.98
N GLY A 49 26.38 -14.24 -12.28
CA GLY A 49 26.59 -12.92 -12.85
C GLY A 49 25.43 -12.53 -13.75
N TRP A 50 25.56 -11.38 -14.40
CA TRP A 50 24.57 -10.89 -15.36
C TRP A 50 24.60 -11.72 -16.65
N GLU A 51 23.52 -12.46 -16.90
CA GLU A 51 23.34 -13.40 -18.02
C GLU A 51 24.48 -14.39 -18.17
N ARG A 52 25.19 -14.70 -17.04
CA ARG A 52 26.33 -15.60 -17.03
C ARG A 52 26.50 -16.34 -15.70
N LEU A 53 27.25 -17.43 -15.76
CA LEU A 53 27.72 -18.19 -14.60
C LEU A 53 29.24 -18.29 -14.64
N ILE A 54 29.90 -17.91 -13.57
CA ILE A 54 31.36 -17.99 -13.42
C ILE A 54 31.66 -19.26 -12.63
N VAL A 55 32.19 -20.27 -13.32
CA VAL A 55 32.53 -21.57 -12.78
C VAL A 55 33.98 -21.57 -12.36
N LYS A 56 34.27 -21.95 -11.10
CA LYS A 56 35.61 -22.06 -10.55
C LYS A 56 35.82 -23.47 -9.99
N TRP A 57 37.03 -23.97 -10.14
CA TRP A 57 37.40 -25.33 -9.66
C TRP A 57 38.89 -25.41 -9.38
N GLU A 58 39.28 -26.47 -8.69
CA GLU A 58 40.67 -26.91 -8.60
C GLU A 58 40.88 -28.11 -9.51
N ASN A 59 41.97 -28.07 -10.27
CA ASN A 59 42.30 -29.09 -11.21
C ASN A 59 42.67 -30.42 -10.52
N SER A 60 42.32 -31.53 -11.18
CA SER A 60 42.72 -32.87 -10.75
C SER A 60 44.26 -33.01 -10.74
N PRO A 61 44.85 -33.62 -9.71
CA PRO A 61 46.28 -33.96 -9.70
C PRO A 61 46.62 -35.12 -10.66
N ASP A 62 45.66 -35.73 -11.32
CA ASP A 62 45.87 -36.86 -12.23
C ASP A 62 46.55 -36.37 -13.52
N VAL A 63 47.75 -36.85 -13.75
CA VAL A 63 48.61 -36.49 -14.92
C VAL A 63 48.03 -36.88 -16.27
N ARG A 64 47.02 -37.76 -16.30
CA ARG A 64 46.31 -38.19 -17.51
C ARG A 64 45.33 -37.17 -18.04
N VAL A 65 44.94 -36.17 -17.23
CA VAL A 65 43.98 -35.15 -17.64
C VAL A 65 44.56 -34.33 -18.79
N LYS A 66 43.81 -34.26 -19.89
CA LYS A 66 44.17 -33.51 -21.11
C LYS A 66 43.28 -32.30 -21.30
N ASN A 67 42.01 -32.39 -20.91
CA ASN A 67 41.04 -31.33 -21.04
C ASN A 67 40.14 -31.29 -19.79
N ILE A 68 39.53 -30.15 -19.57
CA ILE A 68 38.41 -29.98 -18.65
C ILE A 68 37.15 -29.77 -19.49
N LYS A 69 36.12 -30.57 -19.23
CA LYS A 69 34.80 -30.40 -19.84
C LYS A 69 33.86 -29.75 -18.84
N ILE A 70 33.29 -28.64 -19.22
CA ILE A 70 32.21 -27.97 -18.44
C ILE A 70 30.92 -28.27 -19.19
N VAL A 71 29.94 -28.80 -18.47
CA VAL A 71 28.59 -29.09 -19.00
C VAL A 71 27.60 -28.31 -18.18
N TRP A 72 26.69 -27.60 -18.84
CA TRP A 72 25.58 -26.90 -18.18
C TRP A 72 24.26 -27.34 -18.80
N THR A 73 23.27 -27.55 -17.96
CA THR A 73 21.97 -28.10 -18.35
C THR A 73 20.86 -27.23 -17.80
N LEU A 74 19.96 -26.78 -18.67
CA LEU A 74 18.70 -26.11 -18.32
C LEU A 74 17.55 -26.91 -18.97
N ASP A 75 16.51 -27.25 -18.18
CA ASP A 75 15.29 -27.91 -18.68
C ASP A 75 15.58 -29.17 -19.57
N LYS A 76 16.57 -29.98 -19.18
CA LYS A 76 17.05 -31.17 -19.93
C LYS A 76 17.80 -30.86 -21.24
N VAL A 77 18.03 -29.61 -21.57
CA VAL A 77 18.90 -29.24 -22.69
C VAL A 77 20.29 -28.92 -22.13
N SER A 78 21.27 -29.67 -22.63
CA SER A 78 22.66 -29.55 -22.20
C SER A 78 23.50 -28.94 -23.31
N ASP A 79 24.46 -28.12 -22.87
CA ASP A 79 25.55 -27.62 -23.72
C ASP A 79 26.87 -27.86 -22.99
N SER A 80 27.99 -27.79 -23.69
CA SER A 80 29.29 -28.06 -23.08
C SER A 80 30.44 -27.40 -23.83
N VAL A 81 31.54 -27.21 -23.12
CA VAL A 81 32.81 -26.73 -23.67
C VAL A 81 33.96 -27.60 -23.16
N LEU A 82 34.95 -27.79 -24.02
CA LEU A 82 36.24 -28.41 -23.68
C LEU A 82 37.29 -27.28 -23.60
N ILE A 83 37.99 -27.20 -22.49
CA ILE A 83 39.01 -26.18 -22.21
C ILE A 83 40.33 -26.79 -21.77
N GLU A 84 41.40 -26.02 -21.82
CA GLU A 84 42.74 -26.48 -21.42
C GLU A 84 42.79 -26.74 -19.91
N PRO A 85 43.54 -27.79 -19.48
CA PRO A 85 43.58 -28.22 -18.07
C PRO A 85 44.33 -27.27 -17.15
N LYS A 86 44.91 -26.17 -17.69
CA LYS A 86 45.58 -25.12 -16.90
C LYS A 86 44.63 -24.09 -16.33
N LEU A 87 43.43 -23.96 -16.94
CA LEU A 87 42.42 -23.05 -16.47
C LEU A 87 41.74 -23.59 -15.21
N THR A 88 41.38 -22.66 -14.31
CA THR A 88 40.66 -22.95 -13.06
C THR A 88 39.38 -22.15 -12.93
N GLU A 89 39.05 -21.37 -13.96
CA GLU A 89 37.84 -20.54 -14.05
C GLU A 89 37.35 -20.48 -15.49
N TYR A 90 36.04 -20.46 -15.68
CA TYR A 90 35.40 -20.28 -16.98
C TYR A 90 34.08 -19.53 -16.83
N SER A 91 33.79 -18.56 -17.72
CA SER A 91 32.52 -17.85 -17.79
C SER A 91 31.61 -18.50 -18.86
N ILE A 92 30.44 -18.90 -18.44
CA ILE A 92 29.37 -19.36 -19.33
C ILE A 92 28.46 -18.17 -19.57
N ASP A 93 28.52 -17.56 -20.73
CA ASP A 93 27.84 -16.29 -21.06
C ASP A 93 26.56 -16.51 -21.87
N ASN A 94 25.73 -15.45 -21.99
CA ASN A 94 24.47 -15.42 -22.73
C ASN A 94 23.43 -16.46 -22.26
N LEU A 95 23.38 -16.69 -20.97
CA LEU A 95 22.47 -17.62 -20.35
C LEU A 95 21.06 -17.01 -20.23
N LYS A 96 20.07 -17.86 -20.47
CA LYS A 96 18.66 -17.55 -20.20
C LYS A 96 18.34 -17.69 -18.71
N ASP A 97 17.21 -17.11 -18.32
CA ASP A 97 16.70 -17.30 -16.96
C ASP A 97 16.39 -18.76 -16.67
N GLY A 98 16.82 -19.24 -15.52
CA GLY A 98 16.57 -20.57 -15.02
C GLY A 98 17.68 -21.13 -14.15
N ASN A 99 17.42 -22.24 -13.48
CA ASN A 99 18.36 -22.90 -12.59
C ASN A 99 19.17 -23.93 -13.36
N TYR A 100 20.44 -23.64 -13.60
CA TYR A 100 21.35 -24.51 -14.34
C TYR A 100 22.00 -25.55 -13.43
N GLU A 101 22.05 -26.80 -13.91
CA GLU A 101 22.92 -27.82 -13.37
C GLU A 101 24.28 -27.70 -14.08
N VAL A 102 25.36 -27.42 -13.34
CA VAL A 102 26.73 -27.26 -13.86
C VAL A 102 27.59 -28.40 -13.38
N LYS A 103 28.31 -29.04 -14.31
CA LYS A 103 29.25 -30.14 -14.06
C LYS A 103 30.61 -29.78 -14.61
N VAL A 104 31.67 -30.06 -13.84
CA VAL A 104 33.05 -29.92 -14.26
C VAL A 104 33.69 -31.33 -14.26
N LEU A 105 34.13 -31.78 -15.39
CA LEU A 105 34.70 -33.14 -15.60
C LEU A 105 36.12 -33.00 -16.12
N ALA A 106 37.01 -33.81 -15.59
CA ALA A 106 38.31 -34.01 -16.17
C ALA A 106 38.24 -35.08 -17.26
N VAL A 107 38.90 -34.85 -18.39
CA VAL A 107 38.88 -35.74 -19.57
C VAL A 107 40.32 -36.12 -19.94
N ASP A 108 40.60 -37.43 -20.19
CA ASP A 108 41.89 -37.92 -20.64
C ASP A 108 42.00 -37.92 -22.17
N ASP A 109 43.12 -38.46 -22.69
CA ASP A 109 43.38 -38.55 -24.14
C ASP A 109 42.57 -39.66 -24.86
N GLU A 110 41.99 -40.59 -24.11
CA GLU A 110 41.08 -41.63 -24.63
C GLU A 110 39.63 -41.17 -24.62
N GLY A 111 39.32 -39.99 -24.05
CA GLY A 111 37.98 -39.44 -23.92
C GLY A 111 37.19 -39.93 -22.69
N ASN A 112 37.85 -40.60 -21.73
CA ASN A 112 37.19 -41.00 -20.50
C ASN A 112 36.97 -39.81 -19.60
N GLU A 113 35.76 -39.71 -19.02
CA GLU A 113 35.35 -38.61 -18.15
C GLU A 113 35.45 -38.99 -16.66
N SER A 114 35.83 -38.03 -15.82
CA SER A 114 35.83 -38.21 -14.38
C SER A 114 34.40 -38.20 -13.80
N LEU A 115 34.25 -38.72 -12.59
CA LEU A 115 33.08 -38.44 -11.78
C LEU A 115 33.06 -36.95 -11.41
N THR A 116 31.86 -36.40 -11.21
CA THR A 116 31.67 -35.00 -10.76
C THR A 116 30.45 -34.89 -9.86
N ASN A 117 30.44 -33.86 -9.02
CA ASN A 117 29.24 -33.47 -8.29
C ASN A 117 28.64 -32.26 -9.00
N PRO A 118 27.35 -32.25 -9.36
CA PRO A 118 26.72 -31.11 -9.97
C PRO A 118 26.58 -29.96 -8.96
N VAL A 119 26.72 -28.75 -9.44
CA VAL A 119 26.41 -27.51 -8.71
C VAL A 119 25.26 -26.81 -9.41
N PHE A 120 24.29 -26.34 -8.66
CA PHE A 120 23.15 -25.62 -9.20
C PHE A 120 23.32 -24.11 -8.99
N ALA A 121 23.09 -23.34 -10.04
CA ALA A 121 23.16 -21.89 -10.00
C ALA A 121 22.20 -21.27 -11.00
N ARG A 122 21.70 -20.08 -10.70
CA ARG A 122 20.84 -19.30 -11.56
C ARG A 122 21.52 -17.98 -11.90
N PRO A 123 21.70 -17.62 -13.18
CA PRO A 123 22.22 -16.33 -13.55
C PRO A 123 21.23 -15.21 -13.20
N TYR A 124 21.73 -13.99 -12.99
CA TYR A 124 20.88 -12.81 -12.93
C TYR A 124 20.50 -12.42 -14.36
N THR A 125 19.21 -12.34 -14.61
CA THR A 125 18.64 -11.95 -15.90
C THR A 125 17.55 -10.93 -15.70
N SER A 126 17.02 -10.36 -16.77
CA SER A 126 15.92 -9.41 -16.72
C SER A 126 14.65 -9.91 -16.00
N ASN A 127 14.47 -11.24 -15.92
CA ASN A 127 13.34 -11.89 -15.26
C ASN A 127 13.65 -12.38 -13.83
N HIS A 128 14.88 -12.20 -13.36
CA HIS A 128 15.23 -12.57 -12.00
C HIS A 128 14.57 -11.64 -10.99
N GLU A 129 14.06 -12.17 -9.86
CA GLU A 129 13.30 -11.42 -8.85
C GLU A 129 14.06 -10.21 -8.31
N ALA A 130 15.38 -10.34 -8.07
CA ALA A 130 16.22 -9.25 -7.59
C ALA A 130 16.31 -8.10 -8.60
N ILE A 131 16.21 -8.39 -9.90
CA ILE A 131 16.22 -7.39 -10.97
C ILE A 131 14.84 -6.71 -11.09
N LEU A 132 13.76 -7.50 -11.03
CA LEU A 132 12.39 -7.00 -11.10
C LEU A 132 12.02 -6.13 -9.89
N SER A 133 12.55 -6.47 -8.71
CA SER A 133 12.32 -5.74 -7.46
C SER A 133 13.27 -4.57 -7.22
N PHE A 134 14.26 -4.35 -8.11
CA PHE A 134 15.18 -3.24 -7.96
C PHE A 134 14.45 -1.90 -7.93
N THR A 135 14.84 -1.04 -7.00
CA THR A 135 14.16 0.24 -6.76
C THR A 135 14.00 1.07 -8.03
N ARG A 136 12.84 1.68 -8.18
CA ARG A 136 12.57 2.66 -9.25
C ARG A 136 13.00 4.07 -8.88
N LEU A 137 13.42 4.32 -7.61
CA LEU A 137 13.71 5.63 -7.06
C LEU A 137 12.52 6.61 -7.02
N LEU A 138 11.54 6.41 -7.87
CA LEU A 138 10.29 7.17 -7.89
C LEU A 138 9.21 6.37 -7.18
N ALA A 139 8.74 6.87 -6.03
CA ALA A 139 7.60 6.31 -5.32
C ALA A 139 6.31 6.68 -6.06
N LYS A 140 6.19 7.95 -6.47
CA LYS A 140 5.05 8.52 -7.21
C LYS A 140 5.52 9.63 -8.14
N HIS A 141 4.72 9.99 -9.12
CA HIS A 141 4.92 11.15 -9.96
C HIS A 141 3.58 11.70 -10.43
N TYR A 142 3.56 13.00 -10.71
CA TYR A 142 2.37 13.70 -11.19
C TYR A 142 2.72 14.56 -12.40
N PHE A 143 1.87 14.50 -13.43
CA PHE A 143 1.88 15.43 -14.55
C PHE A 143 0.76 16.45 -14.33
N VAL A 144 1.13 17.69 -14.01
CA VAL A 144 0.20 18.78 -13.81
C VAL A 144 0.43 19.81 -14.90
N LYS A 145 -0.50 19.90 -15.86
CA LYS A 145 -0.30 20.67 -17.11
C LYS A 145 0.99 20.21 -17.81
N ASP A 146 1.95 21.11 -17.97
CA ASP A 146 3.27 20.90 -18.58
C ASP A 146 4.41 20.70 -17.54
N ARG A 147 4.07 20.43 -16.28
CA ARG A 147 5.05 20.26 -15.19
C ARG A 147 5.07 18.82 -14.68
N LEU A 148 6.26 18.35 -14.35
CA LEU A 148 6.47 17.05 -13.71
C LEU A 148 6.88 17.22 -12.25
N ILE A 149 6.15 16.53 -11.38
CA ILE A 149 6.43 16.45 -9.94
C ILE A 149 6.84 15.02 -9.63
N CYS A 150 7.97 14.84 -8.96
CA CYS A 150 8.50 13.57 -8.54
C CYS A 150 8.48 13.43 -7.02
N PHE A 151 8.02 12.29 -6.53
CA PHE A 151 8.14 11.85 -5.15
C PHE A 151 9.12 10.69 -5.11
N PHE A 152 10.23 10.87 -4.42
CA PHE A 152 11.32 9.91 -4.41
C PHE A 152 11.17 8.89 -3.28
N SER A 153 11.68 7.68 -3.54
CA SER A 153 12.02 6.69 -2.52
C SER A 153 13.46 6.94 -2.02
N THR A 154 14.05 5.97 -1.36
CA THR A 154 15.39 6.12 -0.80
C THR A 154 16.46 5.75 -1.83
N TRP A 155 17.55 6.52 -1.89
CA TRP A 155 18.79 6.12 -2.56
C TRP A 155 19.45 4.99 -1.78
N THR A 156 19.94 3.98 -2.47
CA THR A 156 20.64 2.85 -1.87
C THR A 156 22.02 2.66 -2.47
N ASP A 157 22.94 2.00 -1.76
CA ASP A 157 24.32 1.79 -2.18
C ASP A 157 24.44 0.91 -3.43
N GLU A 158 23.40 0.18 -3.78
CA GLU A 158 23.35 -0.64 -5.00
C GLU A 158 23.19 0.19 -6.28
N ILE A 159 22.78 1.46 -6.16
CA ILE A 159 22.57 2.34 -7.32
C ILE A 159 23.89 2.98 -7.71
N GLU A 160 24.34 2.76 -8.93
CA GLU A 160 25.52 3.40 -9.50
C GLU A 160 25.18 4.71 -10.18
N SER A 161 24.12 4.73 -10.97
CA SER A 161 23.60 5.94 -11.63
C SER A 161 22.12 5.85 -11.91
N ALA A 162 21.47 7.01 -11.91
CA ALA A 162 20.09 7.14 -12.35
C ALA A 162 19.91 8.48 -13.08
N THR A 163 19.14 8.47 -14.18
CA THR A 163 18.83 9.68 -14.95
C THR A 163 17.39 9.66 -15.42
N LEU A 164 16.78 10.84 -15.44
CA LEU A 164 15.46 11.05 -15.99
C LEU A 164 15.59 11.80 -17.33
N GLU A 165 15.24 11.13 -18.42
CA GLU A 165 15.22 11.71 -19.77
C GLU A 165 13.82 12.23 -20.09
N TYR A 166 13.73 13.47 -20.59
CA TYR A 166 12.48 14.15 -20.95
C TYR A 166 12.69 15.14 -22.10
N THR A 167 11.62 15.61 -22.69
CA THR A 167 11.66 16.66 -23.72
C THR A 167 11.06 17.95 -23.16
N LYS A 168 11.79 19.07 -23.27
CA LYS A 168 11.25 20.38 -22.89
C LYS A 168 10.17 20.84 -23.86
N LEU A 169 9.20 21.57 -23.35
CA LEU A 169 8.12 22.13 -24.13
C LEU A 169 8.67 23.05 -25.26
N GLY A 170 8.26 22.76 -26.47
CA GLY A 170 8.72 23.52 -27.68
C GLY A 170 10.09 23.12 -28.21
N GLU A 171 10.75 22.12 -27.61
CA GLU A 171 12.01 21.57 -28.09
C GLU A 171 11.83 20.20 -28.73
N ASN A 172 12.75 19.83 -29.63
CA ASN A 172 12.78 18.50 -30.26
C ASN A 172 13.90 17.61 -29.70
N LYS A 173 14.75 18.17 -28.84
CA LYS A 173 15.88 17.46 -28.23
C LYS A 173 15.52 17.02 -26.81
N THR A 174 15.94 15.83 -26.46
CA THR A 174 15.83 15.33 -25.09
C THR A 174 16.79 16.06 -24.15
N SER A 175 16.32 16.28 -22.94
CA SER A 175 17.07 16.79 -21.79
C SER A 175 17.20 15.68 -20.75
N VAL A 176 18.23 15.75 -19.94
CA VAL A 176 18.52 14.72 -18.92
C VAL A 176 18.69 15.40 -17.56
N LEU A 177 17.95 14.93 -16.57
CA LEU A 177 18.17 15.25 -15.16
C LEU A 177 18.94 14.10 -14.53
N GLU A 178 20.12 14.38 -13.98
CA GLU A 178 20.85 13.41 -13.16
C GLU A 178 20.21 13.32 -11.77
N LEU A 179 19.86 12.10 -11.37
CA LEU A 179 19.38 11.80 -10.03
C LEU A 179 20.58 11.34 -9.20
N ASN A 180 20.74 11.93 -8.04
CA ASN A 180 21.78 11.58 -7.08
C ASN A 180 21.21 11.49 -5.66
N ALA A 181 22.03 11.05 -4.71
CA ALA A 181 21.61 10.86 -3.34
C ALA A 181 21.08 12.15 -2.69
N ASP A 182 21.68 13.31 -2.99
CA ASP A 182 21.26 14.59 -2.42
C ASP A 182 19.89 15.00 -2.92
N LEU A 183 19.64 14.89 -4.25
CA LEU A 183 18.35 15.20 -4.84
C LEU A 183 17.24 14.26 -4.34
N ILE A 184 17.55 12.97 -4.22
CA ILE A 184 16.62 11.97 -3.70
C ILE A 184 16.30 12.21 -2.21
N ALA A 185 17.27 12.72 -1.44
CA ALA A 185 17.07 13.05 -0.02
C ALA A 185 16.06 14.19 0.21
N GLU A 186 15.81 15.04 -0.78
CA GLU A 186 14.74 16.05 -0.76
C GLU A 186 13.33 15.43 -0.70
N ARG A 187 13.19 14.14 -0.99
CA ARG A 187 11.97 13.34 -0.98
C ARG A 187 10.95 13.70 -2.07
N TYR A 188 10.83 14.95 -2.46
CA TYR A 188 9.94 15.43 -3.53
C TYR A 188 10.59 16.58 -4.29
N TYR A 189 10.27 16.66 -5.57
CA TYR A 189 10.93 17.58 -6.48
C TYR A 189 9.99 18.03 -7.61
N LEU A 190 9.92 19.33 -7.83
CA LEU A 190 9.29 19.91 -8.99
C LEU A 190 10.36 20.11 -10.07
N LEU A 191 10.21 19.45 -11.22
CA LEU A 191 11.10 19.70 -12.36
C LEU A 191 10.99 21.17 -12.80
N PRO A 192 12.11 21.93 -12.84
CA PRO A 192 12.06 23.37 -13.18
C PRO A 192 11.57 23.63 -14.59
N ASP A 193 11.86 22.72 -15.52
CA ASP A 193 11.49 22.86 -16.93
C ASP A 193 10.01 22.52 -17.15
N CYS A 194 9.35 23.27 -18.03
CA CYS A 194 8.11 22.83 -18.66
C CYS A 194 8.42 21.71 -19.67
N ILE A 195 7.66 20.64 -19.65
CA ILE A 195 7.90 19.46 -20.48
C ILE A 195 6.81 19.26 -21.54
N ASP A 196 7.18 18.67 -22.64
CA ASP A 196 6.24 18.20 -23.66
C ASP A 196 5.62 16.87 -23.20
N VAL A 197 4.46 16.95 -22.56
CA VAL A 197 3.73 15.77 -22.01
C VAL A 197 3.26 14.78 -23.09
N THR A 198 3.41 15.10 -24.36
CA THR A 198 3.11 14.16 -25.47
C THR A 198 4.30 13.25 -25.78
N LYS A 199 5.45 13.52 -25.21
CA LYS A 199 6.68 12.75 -25.34
C LYS A 199 6.89 11.89 -24.08
N PRO A 200 7.54 10.73 -24.22
CA PRO A 200 7.84 9.90 -23.08
C PRO A 200 8.83 10.58 -22.13
N VAL A 201 8.62 10.35 -20.84
CA VAL A 201 9.61 10.64 -19.79
C VAL A 201 10.13 9.30 -19.29
N VAL A 202 11.44 9.08 -19.36
CA VAL A 202 12.05 7.78 -19.15
C VAL A 202 13.10 7.82 -18.03
N LEU A 203 12.96 6.95 -17.06
CA LEU A 203 13.94 6.75 -16.00
C LEU A 203 14.90 5.62 -16.40
N HIS A 204 16.18 5.95 -16.52
CA HIS A 204 17.30 5.02 -16.73
C HIS A 204 18.01 4.78 -15.41
N ARG A 205 18.45 3.56 -15.16
CA ARG A 205 19.14 3.18 -13.93
C ARG A 205 20.23 2.16 -14.21
N THR A 206 21.37 2.32 -13.55
CA THR A 206 22.43 1.30 -13.50
C THR A 206 22.78 1.03 -12.02
N GLY A 207 23.21 -0.18 -11.74
CA GLY A 207 23.56 -0.55 -10.38
C GLY A 207 23.96 -2.01 -10.26
N ARG A 208 24.12 -2.48 -9.03
CA ARG A 208 24.41 -3.86 -8.69
C ARG A 208 23.32 -4.42 -7.79
N VAL A 209 23.11 -5.72 -7.85
CA VAL A 209 22.22 -6.40 -6.92
C VAL A 209 23.04 -7.28 -5.98
N VAL A 210 22.54 -7.50 -4.78
CA VAL A 210 23.21 -8.35 -3.80
C VAL A 210 23.45 -9.74 -4.39
N GLY A 211 24.71 -10.18 -4.37
CA GLY A 211 25.13 -11.47 -4.93
C GLY A 211 25.55 -11.45 -6.40
N CYS A 212 25.53 -10.27 -7.06
CA CYS A 212 26.02 -10.07 -8.41
C CYS A 212 26.99 -8.89 -8.45
N ASP A 213 28.26 -9.15 -8.78
CA ASP A 213 29.30 -8.13 -8.86
C ASP A 213 29.24 -7.31 -10.17
N ASP A 214 28.45 -7.80 -11.15
CA ASP A 214 28.32 -7.15 -12.45
C ASP A 214 27.51 -5.85 -12.34
N LEU A 215 27.93 -4.84 -13.10
CA LEU A 215 27.13 -3.64 -13.31
C LEU A 215 25.99 -3.94 -14.27
N ILE A 216 24.77 -3.72 -13.80
CA ILE A 216 23.54 -4.03 -14.52
C ILE A 216 22.89 -2.73 -15.00
N ARG A 217 22.57 -2.65 -16.29
CA ARG A 217 21.64 -1.65 -16.80
C ARG A 217 20.23 -2.23 -16.70
N PHE A 218 19.43 -1.65 -15.80
CA PHE A 218 18.04 -2.06 -15.60
C PHE A 218 17.16 -1.63 -16.75
N HIS A 219 16.03 -2.30 -16.94
CA HIS A 219 15.04 -1.89 -17.90
C HIS A 219 14.64 -0.43 -17.71
N ASP A 220 14.56 0.29 -18.81
CA ASP A 220 14.06 1.64 -18.82
C ASP A 220 12.62 1.67 -18.29
N TYR A 221 12.31 2.67 -17.47
CA TYR A 221 11.00 2.84 -16.90
C TYR A 221 10.35 4.12 -17.42
N GLU A 222 9.37 3.96 -18.30
CA GLU A 222 8.59 5.07 -18.82
C GLU A 222 7.54 5.49 -17.77
N LEU A 223 7.47 6.78 -17.46
CA LEU A 223 6.51 7.33 -16.50
C LEU A 223 5.12 7.35 -17.12
N SER A 224 4.19 6.67 -16.46
CA SER A 224 2.79 6.58 -16.90
C SER A 224 2.04 7.89 -16.66
N HIS A 225 1.20 8.30 -17.60
CA HIS A 225 0.24 9.40 -17.44
C HIS A 225 -1.04 8.99 -16.69
N SER A 226 -1.15 7.73 -16.27
CA SER A 226 -2.30 7.24 -15.48
C SER A 226 -2.33 7.93 -14.13
N LYS A 227 -3.47 8.54 -13.80
CA LYS A 227 -3.67 9.19 -12.50
C LYS A 227 -3.99 8.14 -11.46
N LEU A 228 -3.14 8.02 -10.46
CA LEU A 228 -3.30 7.12 -9.32
C LEU A 228 -3.72 7.93 -8.10
N PHE A 229 -4.69 7.38 -7.36
CA PHE A 229 -5.22 8.00 -6.15
C PHE A 229 -5.04 7.06 -4.96
N THR A 230 -4.78 7.62 -3.79
CA THR A 230 -4.74 6.90 -2.51
C THR A 230 -6.12 6.37 -2.14
N THR A 231 -6.15 5.39 -1.25
CA THR A 231 -7.42 4.75 -0.84
C THR A 231 -8.33 5.72 -0.10
N ASP A 232 -7.78 6.54 0.76
CA ASP A 232 -8.52 7.55 1.52
C ASP A 232 -9.04 8.69 0.63
N PHE A 233 -8.28 9.11 -0.38
CA PHE A 233 -8.79 10.07 -1.36
C PHE A 233 -9.94 9.48 -2.19
N LYS A 234 -9.89 8.20 -2.55
CA LYS A 234 -11.02 7.49 -3.19
C LYS A 234 -12.25 7.47 -2.29
N GLN A 235 -12.07 7.27 -0.99
CA GLN A 235 -13.16 7.35 -0.03
C GLN A 235 -13.75 8.76 0.05
N LEU A 236 -12.90 9.80 0.06
CA LEU A 236 -13.35 11.19 0.02
C LEU A 236 -14.23 11.47 -1.20
N VAL A 237 -13.79 11.08 -2.39
CA VAL A 237 -14.57 11.24 -3.63
C VAL A 237 -15.87 10.47 -3.56
N LYS A 238 -15.86 9.25 -3.02
CA LYS A 238 -17.07 8.44 -2.81
C LYS A 238 -18.07 9.12 -1.88
N VAL A 239 -17.59 9.78 -0.82
CA VAL A 239 -18.47 10.58 0.08
C VAL A 239 -19.16 11.69 -0.70
N GLN A 240 -18.45 12.37 -1.58
CA GLN A 240 -18.98 13.54 -2.31
C GLN A 240 -19.85 13.17 -3.51
N THR A 241 -19.51 12.09 -4.21
CA THR A 241 -20.14 11.75 -5.49
C THR A 241 -20.96 10.45 -5.46
N GLY A 242 -20.74 9.60 -4.45
CA GLY A 242 -21.29 8.23 -4.40
C GLY A 242 -20.60 7.25 -5.36
N ALA A 243 -19.62 7.70 -6.15
CA ALA A 243 -18.91 6.86 -7.11
C ALA A 243 -17.87 5.97 -6.42
N THR A 244 -17.71 4.74 -6.90
CA THR A 244 -16.68 3.81 -6.41
C THR A 244 -15.33 4.01 -7.08
N GLU A 245 -15.32 4.64 -8.26
CA GLU A 245 -14.13 4.92 -9.06
C GLU A 245 -14.07 6.40 -9.41
N ILE A 246 -12.85 6.95 -9.44
CA ILE A 246 -12.62 8.34 -9.82
C ILE A 246 -12.50 8.41 -11.35
N GLY A 247 -13.57 8.87 -11.99
CA GLY A 247 -13.62 9.01 -13.45
C GLY A 247 -13.05 10.35 -13.94
N ASN A 248 -12.77 10.42 -15.25
CA ASN A 248 -12.25 11.63 -15.89
C ASN A 248 -13.16 12.84 -15.69
N GLU A 249 -14.48 12.65 -15.61
CA GLU A 249 -15.43 13.73 -15.36
C GLU A 249 -15.15 14.43 -14.03
N PHE A 250 -14.92 13.67 -12.96
CA PHE A 250 -14.53 14.25 -11.66
C PHE A 250 -13.18 14.95 -11.75
N ILE A 251 -12.19 14.31 -12.38
CA ILE A 251 -10.82 14.83 -12.50
C ILE A 251 -10.81 16.19 -13.22
N GLU A 252 -11.53 16.31 -14.33
CA GLU A 252 -11.49 17.49 -15.19
C GLU A 252 -12.44 18.62 -14.73
N ASN A 253 -13.52 18.28 -14.03
CA ASN A 253 -14.56 19.26 -13.66
C ASN A 253 -14.46 19.73 -12.21
N THR A 254 -13.62 19.11 -11.37
CA THR A 254 -13.50 19.52 -9.97
C THR A 254 -12.72 20.83 -9.86
N THR A 255 -13.42 21.90 -9.52
CA THR A 255 -12.86 23.23 -9.26
C THR A 255 -12.81 23.58 -7.78
N VAL A 256 -13.64 22.92 -6.95
CA VAL A 256 -13.70 23.07 -5.49
C VAL A 256 -13.71 21.69 -4.85
N LEU A 257 -12.89 21.49 -3.83
CA LEU A 257 -12.83 20.26 -3.05
C LEU A 257 -12.99 20.61 -1.57
N GLU A 258 -13.88 19.90 -0.87
CA GLU A 258 -14.07 20.03 0.58
C GLU A 258 -13.56 18.77 1.29
N ILE A 259 -12.77 18.94 2.35
CA ILE A 259 -12.20 17.84 3.15
C ILE A 259 -12.48 18.09 4.63
N ASP A 260 -13.34 17.27 5.22
CA ASP A 260 -13.72 17.34 6.63
C ASP A 260 -13.27 16.12 7.44
N TYR A 261 -12.67 15.11 6.79
CA TYR A 261 -12.34 13.82 7.36
C TYR A 261 -10.82 13.58 7.35
N THR A 262 -10.39 12.60 8.12
CA THR A 262 -8.98 12.16 8.13
C THR A 262 -8.52 11.75 6.74
N ILE A 263 -7.36 12.26 6.35
CA ILE A 263 -6.68 11.91 5.10
C ILE A 263 -5.17 11.81 5.34
N SER A 264 -4.50 10.90 4.63
CA SER A 264 -3.06 10.69 4.82
C SER A 264 -2.24 11.88 4.34
N SER A 265 -2.52 12.38 3.14
CA SER A 265 -1.87 13.56 2.57
C SER A 265 -2.78 14.25 1.55
N LEU A 266 -2.41 15.47 1.16
CA LEU A 266 -3.11 16.24 0.13
C LEU A 266 -2.51 16.07 -1.26
N GLU A 267 -1.54 15.18 -1.45
CA GLU A 267 -0.83 15.02 -2.74
C GLU A 267 -1.73 14.68 -3.92
N ASP A 268 -2.85 14.00 -3.69
CA ASP A 268 -3.78 13.59 -4.76
C ASP A 268 -4.50 14.78 -5.42
N ILE A 269 -4.49 15.98 -4.79
CA ILE A 269 -5.00 17.19 -5.43
C ILE A 269 -4.23 17.54 -6.72
N LEU A 270 -2.97 17.10 -6.82
CA LEU A 270 -2.14 17.28 -8.01
C LEU A 270 -2.69 16.53 -9.24
N ASN A 271 -3.58 15.57 -9.04
CA ASN A 271 -4.31 14.89 -10.11
C ASN A 271 -5.50 15.69 -10.65
N LEU A 272 -5.88 16.80 -10.01
CA LEU A 272 -7.03 17.63 -10.35
C LEU A 272 -6.59 18.94 -11.02
N PRO A 273 -6.36 18.96 -12.34
CA PRO A 273 -5.69 20.07 -13.03
C PRO A 273 -6.46 21.41 -12.99
N ASN A 274 -7.76 21.36 -12.71
CA ASN A 274 -8.65 22.53 -12.69
C ASN A 274 -9.09 22.91 -11.28
N LEU A 275 -8.49 22.31 -10.23
CA LEU A 275 -8.81 22.64 -8.85
C LEU A 275 -8.35 24.07 -8.52
N GLN A 276 -9.30 24.94 -8.17
CA GLN A 276 -9.08 26.34 -7.84
C GLN A 276 -9.18 26.63 -6.34
N LYS A 277 -9.98 25.81 -5.63
CA LYS A 277 -10.26 26.03 -4.23
C LYS A 277 -10.29 24.73 -3.44
N LEU A 278 -9.55 24.69 -2.33
CA LEU A 278 -9.61 23.64 -1.33
C LEU A 278 -10.18 24.20 -0.04
N VAL A 279 -11.15 23.50 0.55
CA VAL A 279 -11.81 23.89 1.80
C VAL A 279 -11.61 22.80 2.82
N LEU A 280 -11.02 23.14 3.95
CA LEU A 280 -10.63 22.19 4.99
C LEU A 280 -11.46 22.40 6.26
N ALA A 281 -12.09 21.34 6.76
CA ALA A 281 -12.76 21.25 8.05
C ALA A 281 -13.92 22.24 8.25
N LYS A 282 -14.67 22.56 7.20
CA LYS A 282 -15.74 23.56 7.23
C LYS A 282 -17.05 23.05 7.86
N ASN A 283 -17.41 21.78 7.68
CA ASN A 283 -18.73 21.26 8.05
C ASN A 283 -18.80 20.80 9.52
N ARG A 284 -18.05 21.47 10.41
CA ARG A 284 -18.01 21.32 11.86
C ARG A 284 -18.43 22.64 12.49
N TYR A 285 -19.47 22.65 13.31
CA TYR A 285 -20.07 23.86 13.84
C TYR A 285 -20.05 23.84 15.36
N LEU A 286 -19.48 24.89 15.96
CA LEU A 286 -19.24 24.95 17.38
C LEU A 286 -19.69 26.26 17.97
N LYS A 287 -20.49 26.22 19.04
CA LYS A 287 -20.90 27.44 19.75
C LYS A 287 -19.71 28.15 20.40
N PRO A 288 -19.71 29.50 20.49
CA PRO A 288 -18.58 30.27 21.01
C PRO A 288 -18.10 29.81 22.40
N GLU A 289 -19.02 29.41 23.26
CA GLU A 289 -18.73 28.96 24.63
C GLU A 289 -17.87 27.71 24.70
N TYR A 290 -17.82 26.90 23.64
CA TYR A 290 -17.05 25.65 23.57
C TYR A 290 -15.75 25.76 22.77
N LEU A 291 -15.49 26.87 22.07
CA LEU A 291 -14.31 27.06 21.21
C LEU A 291 -12.99 26.81 21.96
N ALA A 292 -12.88 27.22 23.23
CA ALA A 292 -11.68 27.04 24.04
C ALA A 292 -11.36 25.54 24.31
N ASN A 293 -12.33 24.65 24.13
CA ASN A 293 -12.19 23.22 24.36
C ASN A 293 -12.30 22.41 23.05
N TYR A 294 -12.30 23.09 21.91
CA TYR A 294 -12.44 22.44 20.59
C TYR A 294 -11.32 21.44 20.35
N LYS A 295 -11.71 20.26 19.89
CA LYS A 295 -10.81 19.20 19.49
C LYS A 295 -11.21 18.68 18.12
N MET A 296 -10.36 18.94 17.13
CA MET A 296 -10.51 18.33 15.83
C MET A 296 -10.09 16.86 15.92
N ASN A 297 -10.99 15.96 15.60
CA ASN A 297 -10.72 14.52 15.60
C ASN A 297 -10.32 13.97 14.22
N SER A 298 -10.49 14.74 13.15
CA SER A 298 -9.92 14.42 11.83
C SER A 298 -8.49 14.94 11.75
N GLN A 299 -7.63 14.20 11.05
CA GLN A 299 -6.18 14.45 11.00
C GLN A 299 -5.65 14.41 9.57
N LEU A 300 -4.62 15.20 9.32
CA LEU A 300 -3.75 15.12 8.17
C LEU A 300 -2.42 14.53 8.65
N TYR A 301 -2.08 13.30 8.20
CA TYR A 301 -0.94 12.58 8.76
C TYR A 301 0.41 13.02 8.19
N ASP A 302 0.53 13.20 6.88
CA ASP A 302 1.77 13.63 6.22
C ASP A 302 1.69 15.12 5.86
N LEU A 303 2.07 15.95 6.84
CA LEU A 303 2.00 17.40 6.71
C LEU A 303 2.99 17.93 5.66
N ASP A 304 4.22 17.41 5.63
CA ASP A 304 5.28 17.90 4.73
C ASP A 304 4.91 17.68 3.27
N VAL A 305 4.47 16.47 2.93
CA VAL A 305 3.97 16.13 1.58
C VAL A 305 2.77 17.01 1.22
N SER A 306 1.88 17.21 2.18
CA SER A 306 0.67 18.03 1.95
C SER A 306 1.00 19.50 1.70
N LEU A 307 1.91 20.08 2.48
CA LEU A 307 2.36 21.46 2.28
C LEU A 307 3.08 21.63 0.93
N PHE A 308 3.95 20.67 0.57
CA PHE A 308 4.57 20.67 -0.75
C PHE A 308 3.52 20.62 -1.89
N ALA A 309 2.54 19.71 -1.78
CA ALA A 309 1.48 19.59 -2.77
C ALA A 309 0.63 20.87 -2.88
N LEU A 310 0.34 21.53 -1.76
CA LEU A 310 -0.38 22.82 -1.73
C LEU A 310 0.42 23.95 -2.40
N ASP A 311 1.72 24.06 -2.07
CA ASP A 311 2.61 25.07 -2.66
C ASP A 311 2.68 24.91 -4.19
N ILE A 312 2.87 23.68 -4.67
CA ILE A 312 2.91 23.37 -6.09
C ILE A 312 1.56 23.59 -6.78
N ALA A 313 0.47 23.17 -6.14
CA ALA A 313 -0.87 23.39 -6.71
C ALA A 313 -1.19 24.89 -6.81
N HIS A 314 -0.76 25.69 -5.83
CA HIS A 314 -0.86 27.15 -5.92
C HIS A 314 -0.03 27.70 -7.08
N GLU A 315 1.27 27.33 -7.18
CA GLU A 315 2.17 27.82 -8.22
C GLU A 315 1.65 27.51 -9.63
N ILE A 316 1.20 26.25 -9.89
CA ILE A 316 0.84 25.81 -11.24
C ILE A 316 -0.61 26.09 -11.59
N MET A 317 -1.54 25.97 -10.62
CA MET A 317 -2.98 26.02 -10.87
C MET A 317 -3.64 27.29 -10.30
N GLY A 318 -2.93 28.02 -9.43
CA GLY A 318 -3.52 29.17 -8.72
C GLY A 318 -4.45 28.75 -7.58
N LEU A 319 -4.22 27.55 -6.99
CA LEU A 319 -5.03 27.03 -5.90
C LEU A 319 -5.11 28.03 -4.73
N THR A 320 -6.30 28.21 -4.17
CA THR A 320 -6.54 28.90 -2.90
C THR A 320 -7.07 27.92 -1.87
N VAL A 321 -6.75 28.13 -0.59
CA VAL A 321 -7.14 27.25 0.50
C VAL A 321 -7.88 28.02 1.57
N GLU A 322 -9.06 27.53 1.98
CA GLU A 322 -9.77 27.95 3.18
C GLU A 322 -9.55 26.89 4.27
N CYS A 323 -9.01 27.27 5.41
CA CYS A 323 -8.77 26.37 6.54
C CYS A 323 -9.56 26.85 7.77
N TYR A 324 -10.47 26.01 8.27
CA TYR A 324 -11.37 26.30 9.39
C TYR A 324 -10.88 25.71 10.71
N ALA A 325 -9.97 24.77 10.71
CA ALA A 325 -9.43 24.15 11.92
C ALA A 325 -7.91 24.06 11.87
N ASP A 326 -7.23 24.86 12.68
CA ASP A 326 -5.76 24.83 12.80
C ASP A 326 -5.21 23.46 13.19
N GLN A 327 -6.00 22.67 13.90
CA GLN A 327 -5.58 21.31 14.31
C GLN A 327 -5.56 20.32 13.14
N PHE A 328 -6.36 20.55 12.10
CA PHE A 328 -6.37 19.70 10.89
C PHE A 328 -5.17 20.00 10.00
N LEU A 329 -4.89 21.29 9.76
CA LEU A 329 -3.71 21.77 9.06
C LEU A 329 -2.97 22.73 9.99
N PRO A 330 -2.04 22.25 10.83
CA PRO A 330 -1.30 23.10 11.75
C PRO A 330 -0.36 24.03 10.97
N LEU A 331 -0.58 25.34 11.10
CA LEU A 331 0.17 26.37 10.38
C LEU A 331 1.20 27.07 11.27
N LYS A 332 1.39 26.57 12.50
CA LYS A 332 2.40 27.03 13.46
C LYS A 332 3.14 25.84 14.01
N ASP A 333 4.44 25.91 14.11
CA ASP A 333 5.24 24.95 14.85
C ASP A 333 5.35 25.34 16.35
N ILE A 334 5.94 24.44 17.13
CA ILE A 334 6.05 24.58 18.58
C ILE A 334 7.03 25.70 18.97
N ASP A 335 7.95 26.08 18.07
CA ASP A 335 9.05 27.02 18.33
C ASP A 335 8.83 28.43 17.74
N ASP A 336 7.59 28.85 17.54
CA ASP A 336 7.21 30.13 16.90
C ASP A 336 7.65 30.26 15.43
N ASN A 337 8.33 29.28 14.85
CA ASN A 337 8.58 29.28 13.43
C ASN A 337 7.28 28.93 12.70
N SER A 338 6.76 29.85 11.96
CA SER A 338 5.53 29.64 11.21
C SER A 338 5.81 28.79 9.96
N ILE A 339 5.27 27.57 9.91
CA ILE A 339 5.21 26.79 8.66
C ILE A 339 4.27 27.44 7.64
N PHE A 340 3.47 28.41 8.09
CA PHE A 340 2.60 29.22 7.24
C PHE A 340 3.41 30.09 6.29
N GLY A 341 4.43 30.81 6.79
CA GLY A 341 5.32 31.64 6.01
C GLY A 341 4.65 32.74 5.17
N GLU A 342 5.46 33.58 4.54
CA GLU A 342 4.95 34.65 3.67
C GLU A 342 4.25 34.09 2.42
N LEU A 343 4.84 33.09 1.78
CA LEU A 343 4.29 32.49 0.57
C LEU A 343 2.89 31.90 0.84
N ARG A 344 2.76 31.07 1.87
CA ARG A 344 1.50 30.39 2.16
C ARG A 344 0.39 31.34 2.61
N SER A 345 0.75 32.44 3.25
CA SER A 345 -0.22 33.52 3.63
C SER A 345 -0.86 34.19 2.41
N THR A 346 -0.30 34.04 1.22
CA THR A 346 -0.88 34.62 0.00
C THR A 346 -2.05 33.79 -0.54
N TYR A 347 -2.10 32.48 -0.26
CA TYR A 347 -3.10 31.58 -0.82
C TYR A 347 -3.88 30.74 0.21
N ILE A 348 -3.42 30.63 1.47
CA ILE A 348 -4.15 29.98 2.56
C ILE A 348 -4.81 31.06 3.43
N THR A 349 -6.13 31.05 3.46
CA THR A 349 -6.91 31.90 4.36
C THR A 349 -7.40 31.08 5.55
N ARG A 350 -7.09 31.56 6.75
CA ARG A 350 -7.55 30.93 7.99
C ARG A 350 -8.85 31.56 8.42
N PHE A 351 -9.81 30.71 8.76
CA PHE A 351 -11.08 31.11 9.31
C PHE A 351 -11.24 30.53 10.72
N GLU A 352 -11.97 31.26 11.56
CA GLU A 352 -12.45 30.69 12.81
C GLU A 352 -13.47 29.57 12.51
N GLN A 353 -13.54 28.61 13.43
CA GLN A 353 -14.52 27.52 13.32
C GLN A 353 -15.93 28.11 13.22
N PRO A 354 -16.75 27.70 12.26
CA PRO A 354 -18.11 28.23 12.12
C PRO A 354 -18.95 27.98 13.38
N CYS A 355 -19.59 29.04 13.88
CA CYS A 355 -20.45 28.92 15.06
C CYS A 355 -21.91 28.66 14.71
N ALA A 356 -22.34 29.08 13.54
CA ALA A 356 -23.72 28.94 13.10
C ALA A 356 -23.88 27.82 12.07
N VAL A 357 -24.70 26.85 12.40
CA VAL A 357 -25.10 25.79 11.45
C VAL A 357 -25.81 26.46 10.27
N PRO A 358 -25.47 26.14 9.02
CA PRO A 358 -26.19 26.64 7.85
C PRO A 358 -27.69 26.38 7.94
N ALA A 359 -28.48 27.37 7.56
CA ALA A 359 -29.92 27.19 7.51
C ALA A 359 -30.29 26.03 6.55
N LYS A 360 -31.02 25.05 7.06
CA LYS A 360 -31.54 23.91 6.33
C LYS A 360 -33.05 23.79 6.55
N GLU A 361 -33.76 23.30 5.57
CA GLU A 361 -35.17 22.92 5.73
C GLU A 361 -35.26 21.52 6.35
N TYR A 362 -35.29 21.48 7.70
CA TYR A 362 -35.39 20.21 8.42
C TYR A 362 -36.79 19.61 8.30
N LEU A 363 -36.87 18.30 8.10
CA LEU A 363 -38.12 17.55 8.03
C LEU A 363 -38.75 17.49 9.43
N PRO A 364 -40.10 17.66 9.52
CA PRO A 364 -40.82 17.54 10.78
C PRO A 364 -40.84 16.08 11.26
N THR A 365 -40.55 15.85 12.53
CA THR A 365 -40.33 14.52 13.14
C THR A 365 -41.56 13.98 13.88
N LYS A 366 -42.64 14.79 14.04
CA LYS A 366 -43.75 14.54 14.96
C LYS A 366 -44.41 13.15 14.83
N ASP A 367 -44.53 12.64 13.62
CA ASP A 367 -45.24 11.38 13.35
C ASP A 367 -44.31 10.21 13.06
N TRP A 368 -43.01 10.42 13.27
CA TRP A 368 -41.99 9.39 13.03
C TRP A 368 -42.06 8.28 14.08
N LYS A 369 -41.74 7.06 13.68
CA LYS A 369 -41.52 5.96 14.60
C LYS A 369 -40.04 5.72 14.70
N ILE A 370 -39.50 5.84 15.92
CA ILE A 370 -38.08 5.64 16.23
C ILE A 370 -37.97 4.37 17.06
N THR A 371 -36.97 3.56 16.76
CA THR A 371 -36.65 2.32 17.49
C THR A 371 -35.14 2.18 17.59
N CYS A 372 -34.63 1.69 18.72
CA CYS A 372 -33.24 1.41 18.96
C CYS A 372 -33.02 -0.09 19.20
N MET A 373 -31.92 -0.63 18.71
CA MET A 373 -31.48 -1.98 19.00
C MET A 373 -29.99 -1.96 19.39
N PRO A 374 -29.61 -2.50 20.58
CA PRO A 374 -30.48 -3.07 21.61
C PRO A 374 -31.49 -2.04 22.14
N ALA A 375 -32.65 -2.51 22.60
CA ALA A 375 -33.67 -1.63 23.17
C ALA A 375 -33.13 -0.94 24.41
N ASP A 376 -33.52 0.33 24.62
CA ASP A 376 -33.19 1.08 25.81
C ASP A 376 -33.87 0.48 27.07
N ASP A 377 -33.16 0.49 28.18
CA ASP A 377 -33.74 0.19 29.47
C ASP A 377 -34.57 1.38 29.98
N GLU A 378 -35.84 1.15 30.32
CA GLU A 378 -36.78 2.21 30.72
C GLU A 378 -36.37 2.95 32.02
N ILE A 379 -35.51 2.34 32.83
CA ILE A 379 -35.11 2.90 34.14
C ILE A 379 -33.78 3.66 34.07
N TRP A 380 -32.81 3.12 33.30
CA TRP A 380 -31.42 3.56 33.33
C TRP A 380 -30.97 4.29 32.08
N SER A 381 -31.82 4.33 31.04
CA SER A 381 -31.56 4.99 29.78
C SER A 381 -32.36 6.29 29.65
N SER A 382 -31.83 7.28 28.90
CA SER A 382 -32.65 8.34 28.31
C SER A 382 -33.30 7.81 27.04
N PHE A 383 -34.52 8.26 26.74
CA PHE A 383 -35.25 7.77 25.57
C PHE A 383 -34.61 8.16 24.24
N VAL A 384 -34.57 7.24 23.27
CA VAL A 384 -34.03 7.48 21.94
C VAL A 384 -34.79 8.55 21.15
N GLU A 385 -36.06 8.78 21.48
CA GLU A 385 -36.89 9.85 20.93
C GLU A 385 -36.33 11.26 21.20
N ASN A 386 -35.54 11.42 22.27
CA ASN A 386 -34.87 12.70 22.56
C ASN A 386 -33.94 13.15 21.43
N LEU A 387 -33.46 12.23 20.60
CA LEU A 387 -32.64 12.56 19.42
C LEU A 387 -33.40 13.31 18.33
N PHE A 388 -34.73 13.31 18.39
CA PHE A 388 -35.59 13.87 17.35
C PHE A 388 -36.64 14.85 17.90
N ASP A 389 -36.45 15.34 19.12
CA ASP A 389 -37.35 16.30 19.74
C ASP A 389 -37.03 17.77 19.41
N GLY A 390 -35.93 18.01 18.65
CA GLY A 390 -35.46 19.30 18.22
C GLY A 390 -34.87 20.15 19.34
N LYS A 391 -34.51 19.53 20.48
CA LYS A 391 -33.93 20.21 21.64
C LYS A 391 -32.51 19.77 21.91
N GLU A 392 -31.55 20.66 21.76
CA GLU A 392 -30.13 20.34 22.01
C GLU A 392 -29.78 20.23 23.51
N ASN A 393 -30.71 20.54 24.44
CA ASN A 393 -30.52 20.38 25.87
C ASN A 393 -31.02 19.03 26.41
N THR A 394 -31.71 18.23 25.63
CA THR A 394 -32.00 16.84 25.89
C THR A 394 -30.91 15.96 25.29
N CYS A 395 -30.86 14.68 25.65
CA CYS A 395 -29.93 13.74 25.03
C CYS A 395 -30.47 12.32 25.10
N TRP A 396 -29.98 11.47 24.24
CA TRP A 396 -30.07 10.04 24.35
C TRP A 396 -28.77 9.50 24.97
N GLN A 397 -28.91 8.66 25.99
CA GLN A 397 -27.82 7.95 26.61
C GLN A 397 -28.35 6.60 27.07
N PRO A 398 -27.99 5.48 26.44
CA PRO A 398 -28.37 4.14 26.87
C PRO A 398 -27.69 3.78 28.20
N GLU A 399 -28.23 2.75 28.87
CA GLU A 399 -27.62 2.19 30.06
C GLU A 399 -26.13 1.88 29.88
N SER A 400 -25.32 2.15 30.92
CA SER A 400 -23.89 1.80 30.92
C SER A 400 -23.69 0.31 31.11
N MET A 401 -22.87 -0.32 30.26
CA MET A 401 -22.57 -1.75 30.29
C MET A 401 -21.07 -2.01 30.48
N TRP A 402 -20.72 -3.24 30.82
CA TRP A 402 -19.33 -3.70 30.98
C TRP A 402 -18.66 -4.07 29.66
N SER A 403 -19.42 -4.14 28.57
CA SER A 403 -18.93 -4.43 27.21
C SER A 403 -19.53 -3.46 26.21
N ALA A 404 -18.75 -3.10 25.21
CA ALA A 404 -19.20 -2.19 24.12
C ALA A 404 -20.31 -2.84 23.28
N ARG A 405 -21.30 -2.03 22.90
CA ARG A 405 -22.41 -2.40 22.02
C ARG A 405 -22.37 -1.53 20.78
N THR A 406 -22.99 -2.03 19.72
CA THR A 406 -23.37 -1.26 18.54
C THR A 406 -24.87 -0.99 18.62
N HIS A 407 -25.24 0.27 18.49
CA HIS A 407 -26.64 0.68 18.49
C HIS A 407 -27.10 0.97 17.08
N GLU A 408 -28.24 0.37 16.69
CA GLU A 408 -28.95 0.66 15.44
C GLU A 408 -30.22 1.43 15.75
N ILE A 409 -30.24 2.73 15.43
CA ILE A 409 -31.38 3.61 15.61
C ILE A 409 -32.11 3.68 14.25
N THR A 410 -33.30 3.08 14.17
CA THR A 410 -34.10 3.05 12.96
C THR A 410 -35.27 4.02 13.04
N VAL A 411 -35.39 4.88 12.03
CA VAL A 411 -36.42 5.89 11.86
C VAL A 411 -37.34 5.52 10.69
N ASP A 412 -38.64 5.38 10.96
CA ASP A 412 -39.68 5.30 9.94
C ASP A 412 -40.36 6.65 9.79
N MET A 413 -40.13 7.34 8.70
CA MET A 413 -40.72 8.66 8.40
C MET A 413 -42.17 8.57 7.92
N LYS A 414 -42.75 7.35 7.89
CA LYS A 414 -44.12 7.01 7.46
C LYS A 414 -44.38 7.10 5.95
N GLU A 415 -43.72 7.99 5.27
CA GLU A 415 -43.85 8.20 3.82
C GLU A 415 -42.49 8.44 3.17
N LEU A 416 -42.40 8.33 1.88
CA LEU A 416 -41.21 8.68 1.12
C LEU A 416 -40.93 10.18 1.23
N LYS A 417 -39.74 10.53 1.59
CA LYS A 417 -39.21 11.91 1.68
C LYS A 417 -37.95 12.02 0.88
N LYS A 418 -37.74 13.17 0.27
CA LYS A 418 -36.47 13.51 -0.35
C LYS A 418 -35.50 14.02 0.71
N VAL A 419 -34.41 13.29 0.96
CA VAL A 419 -33.44 13.57 1.99
C VAL A 419 -32.10 13.86 1.36
N SER A 420 -31.50 14.98 1.73
CA SER A 420 -30.19 15.45 1.24
C SER A 420 -29.07 15.26 2.26
N GLY A 421 -29.41 15.01 3.53
CA GLY A 421 -28.39 14.81 4.58
C GLY A 421 -28.99 14.81 5.98
N VAL A 422 -28.10 14.78 6.95
CA VAL A 422 -28.44 14.77 8.37
C VAL A 422 -27.53 15.74 9.15
N LYS A 423 -28.09 16.37 10.20
CA LYS A 423 -27.34 17.11 11.22
C LYS A 423 -27.23 16.21 12.44
N VAL A 424 -26.03 16.12 13.01
CA VAL A 424 -25.75 15.41 14.27
C VAL A 424 -25.23 16.43 15.28
N VAL A 425 -25.80 16.45 16.48
CA VAL A 425 -25.38 17.37 17.55
C VAL A 425 -24.90 16.56 18.75
N GLN A 426 -23.68 16.87 19.19
CA GLN A 426 -23.10 16.29 20.40
C GLN A 426 -23.76 16.88 21.68
N LYS A 427 -23.78 16.09 22.75
CA LYS A 427 -24.27 16.56 24.05
C LYS A 427 -23.47 17.75 24.54
N SER A 428 -24.16 18.79 24.97
CA SER A 428 -23.58 19.97 25.65
C SER A 428 -23.31 19.65 27.13
N PHE A 429 -22.13 20.00 27.63
CA PHE A 429 -21.73 19.88 29.02
C PHE A 429 -20.54 20.81 29.31
N ASP A 430 -20.26 21.09 30.57
CA ASP A 430 -19.03 21.79 30.96
C ASP A 430 -17.85 20.77 31.02
N PRO A 431 -16.87 20.84 30.09
CA PRO A 431 -15.76 19.89 30.04
C PRO A 431 -14.87 19.90 31.30
N LYS A 432 -14.94 20.92 32.13
CA LYS A 432 -14.16 21.02 33.38
C LYS A 432 -14.79 20.22 34.51
N SER A 433 -16.12 20.19 34.56
CA SER A 433 -16.89 19.56 35.62
C SER A 433 -17.38 18.15 35.26
N ASP A 434 -17.54 17.82 33.99
CA ASP A 434 -18.13 16.55 33.51
C ASP A 434 -17.20 15.82 32.50
N LYS A 435 -16.18 15.15 33.05
CA LYS A 435 -15.25 14.36 32.24
C LYS A 435 -15.87 13.06 31.66
N MET A 436 -16.89 12.53 32.31
CA MET A 436 -17.57 11.32 31.85
C MET A 436 -18.30 11.59 30.53
N SER A 437 -19.10 12.65 30.47
CA SER A 437 -19.81 13.02 29.24
C SER A 437 -18.85 13.24 28.08
N GLY A 438 -17.67 13.83 28.33
CA GLY A 438 -16.66 14.04 27.30
C GLY A 438 -16.06 12.75 26.72
N ALA A 439 -15.98 11.69 27.52
CA ALA A 439 -15.51 10.39 27.07
C ALA A 439 -16.58 9.60 26.31
N LEU A 440 -17.85 9.96 26.43
CA LEU A 440 -18.98 9.24 25.82
C LEU A 440 -19.45 9.85 24.48
N LEU A 441 -18.77 10.89 23.98
CA LEU A 441 -19.10 11.49 22.68
C LEU A 441 -18.58 10.62 21.53
N PRO A 442 -19.45 10.11 20.64
CA PRO A 442 -19.01 9.33 19.50
C PRO A 442 -18.33 10.20 18.43
N GLY A 443 -17.25 9.68 17.82
CA GLY A 443 -16.60 10.29 16.66
C GLY A 443 -17.08 9.72 15.33
N LEU A 444 -17.89 8.67 15.37
CA LEU A 444 -18.38 7.96 14.16
C LEU A 444 -19.87 7.73 14.24
N ILE A 445 -20.56 8.06 13.15
CA ILE A 445 -21.93 7.65 12.88
C ILE A 445 -22.02 7.15 11.44
N LYS A 446 -22.58 5.94 11.22
CA LYS A 446 -22.87 5.43 9.88
C LYS A 446 -24.37 5.61 9.63
N VAL A 447 -24.72 6.15 8.47
CA VAL A 447 -26.10 6.35 8.06
C VAL A 447 -26.44 5.45 6.88
N LYS A 448 -27.49 4.63 7.05
CA LYS A 448 -28.06 3.82 5.98
C LYS A 448 -29.47 4.29 5.67
N VAL A 449 -29.88 4.08 4.43
CA VAL A 449 -31.19 4.50 3.90
C VAL A 449 -31.91 3.35 3.23
N SER A 450 -33.25 3.38 3.29
CA SER A 450 -34.09 2.37 2.67
C SER A 450 -35.47 2.93 2.29
N THR A 451 -36.08 2.35 1.29
CA THR A 451 -37.48 2.63 0.91
C THR A 451 -38.49 1.66 1.56
N ASP A 452 -38.03 0.45 1.92
CA ASP A 452 -38.89 -0.68 2.31
C ASP A 452 -38.51 -1.32 3.67
N ASN A 453 -37.47 -0.83 4.34
CA ASN A 453 -36.90 -1.39 5.59
C ASN A 453 -36.34 -2.81 5.41
N LEU A 454 -36.16 -3.30 4.20
CA LEU A 454 -35.60 -4.62 3.91
C LEU A 454 -34.20 -4.48 3.26
N VAL A 455 -34.14 -3.66 2.21
CA VAL A 455 -32.87 -3.40 1.49
C VAL A 455 -32.31 -2.06 1.94
N TRP A 456 -31.08 -2.09 2.44
CA TRP A 456 -30.39 -0.92 2.96
C TRP A 456 -29.17 -0.56 2.11
N SER A 457 -29.01 0.71 1.81
CA SER A 457 -27.81 1.25 1.17
C SER A 457 -27.11 2.27 2.08
N ASP A 458 -25.79 2.39 1.95
CA ASP A 458 -25.03 3.39 2.70
C ASP A 458 -25.31 4.78 2.17
N ALA A 459 -25.47 5.74 3.08
CA ALA A 459 -25.57 7.16 2.78
C ALA A 459 -24.30 7.91 3.21
N THR A 460 -23.52 7.35 4.16
CA THR A 460 -22.18 7.81 4.55
C THR A 460 -21.17 6.71 4.27
N TYR A 461 -19.94 7.10 3.87
CA TYR A 461 -18.92 6.15 3.40
C TYR A 461 -17.62 6.24 4.21
N VAL A 462 -17.54 7.14 5.18
CA VAL A 462 -16.36 7.33 6.02
C VAL A 462 -16.33 6.29 7.12
N GLU A 463 -15.18 5.70 7.37
CA GLU A 463 -15.02 4.63 8.37
C GLU A 463 -14.68 5.18 9.76
N GLU A 464 -14.10 6.40 9.86
CA GLU A 464 -13.68 7.04 11.10
C GLU A 464 -14.00 8.53 11.07
N ASN A 465 -14.18 9.13 12.25
CA ASN A 465 -14.26 10.58 12.44
C ASN A 465 -15.33 11.28 11.58
N THR A 466 -16.48 10.65 11.40
CA THR A 466 -17.59 11.21 10.60
C THR A 466 -18.17 12.45 11.26
N ILE A 467 -18.17 12.51 12.59
CA ILE A 467 -18.74 13.62 13.39
C ILE A 467 -17.73 14.14 14.40
N GLY A 468 -17.89 15.41 14.81
CA GLY A 468 -17.03 16.03 15.82
C GLY A 468 -17.22 15.43 17.21
N VAL A 469 -16.23 15.63 18.09
CA VAL A 469 -16.20 15.06 19.46
C VAL A 469 -16.13 16.13 20.54
N THR A 470 -16.45 17.38 20.21
CA THR A 470 -16.48 18.48 21.18
C THR A 470 -17.90 18.67 21.71
N ALA A 471 -18.01 19.03 23.00
CA ALA A 471 -19.30 19.31 23.63
C ALA A 471 -20.11 20.34 22.81
N GLY A 472 -21.35 20.01 22.51
CA GLY A 472 -22.27 20.87 21.75
C GLY A 472 -21.89 21.09 20.27
N GLU A 473 -20.92 20.36 19.75
CA GLU A 473 -20.54 20.43 18.35
C GLU A 473 -21.64 19.85 17.45
N ALA A 474 -21.98 20.56 16.39
CA ALA A 474 -22.87 20.08 15.35
C ALA A 474 -22.07 19.74 14.09
N THR A 475 -22.38 18.61 13.48
CA THR A 475 -21.80 18.18 12.20
C THR A 475 -22.90 18.01 11.16
N ILE A 476 -22.67 18.55 9.96
CA ILE A 476 -23.54 18.34 8.80
C ILE A 476 -22.96 17.22 7.95
N LEU A 477 -23.73 16.18 7.73
CA LEU A 477 -23.40 15.06 6.84
C LEU A 477 -24.28 15.16 5.59
N ASN A 478 -23.72 15.71 4.52
CA ASN A 478 -24.40 15.77 3.24
C ASN A 478 -24.35 14.38 2.58
N PHE A 479 -25.45 13.93 1.99
CA PHE A 479 -25.41 12.76 1.12
C PHE A 479 -24.82 13.14 -0.24
N SER A 480 -24.22 12.19 -0.94
CA SER A 480 -23.64 12.41 -2.27
C SER A 480 -24.66 12.92 -3.30
N SER A 481 -25.92 12.59 -3.11
CA SER A 481 -27.07 13.12 -3.85
C SER A 481 -28.34 12.97 -3.01
N PRO A 482 -29.36 13.84 -3.20
CA PRO A 482 -30.67 13.67 -2.56
C PRO A 482 -31.28 12.29 -2.90
N LYS A 483 -31.86 11.63 -1.89
CA LYS A 483 -32.43 10.28 -1.99
C LYS A 483 -33.89 10.29 -1.58
N ASP A 484 -34.75 9.65 -2.37
CA ASP A 484 -36.14 9.42 -2.00
C ASP A 484 -36.22 8.16 -1.14
N ILE A 485 -36.43 8.35 0.17
CA ILE A 485 -36.38 7.29 1.18
C ILE A 485 -37.50 7.43 2.19
N ARG A 486 -37.86 6.32 2.82
CA ARG A 486 -38.78 6.29 3.96
C ARG A 486 -38.09 5.97 5.28
N TYR A 487 -37.02 5.21 5.23
CA TYR A 487 -36.34 4.75 6.42
C TYR A 487 -34.88 5.25 6.47
N LEU A 488 -34.48 5.65 7.67
CA LEU A 488 -33.10 5.95 8.01
C LEU A 488 -32.64 5.00 9.13
N LYS A 489 -31.38 4.58 9.07
CA LYS A 489 -30.74 3.83 10.14
C LYS A 489 -29.44 4.52 10.49
N PHE A 490 -29.30 4.90 11.77
CA PHE A 490 -28.07 5.44 12.33
C PHE A 490 -27.39 4.33 13.13
N ILE A 491 -26.13 4.08 12.84
CA ILE A 491 -25.32 3.05 13.50
C ILE A 491 -24.21 3.76 14.25
N VAL A 492 -24.17 3.57 15.57
CA VAL A 492 -23.20 4.17 16.48
C VAL A 492 -22.70 3.15 17.49
N ASN A 493 -21.47 3.31 17.97
CA ASN A 493 -20.86 2.41 18.94
C ASN A 493 -20.70 3.08 20.28
N ASP A 494 -20.89 2.30 21.37
CA ASP A 494 -20.56 2.72 22.72
C ASP A 494 -19.12 3.23 22.79
N GLN A 495 -18.91 4.25 23.62
CA GLN A 495 -17.61 4.81 23.97
C GLN A 495 -17.22 4.34 25.39
N GLN A 496 -15.93 4.25 25.66
CA GLN A 496 -15.42 3.75 26.93
C GLN A 496 -15.14 4.87 27.95
N TYR A 497 -15.65 4.73 29.15
CA TYR A 497 -15.25 5.52 30.30
C TYR A 497 -14.94 4.61 31.49
N GLY A 498 -13.67 4.52 31.88
CA GLY A 498 -13.22 3.55 32.89
C GLY A 498 -13.43 2.11 32.41
N SER A 499 -14.18 1.32 33.20
CA SER A 499 -14.58 -0.04 32.84
C SER A 499 -15.96 -0.14 32.18
N ASN A 500 -16.64 1.00 32.00
CA ASN A 500 -18.00 1.03 31.50
C ASN A 500 -18.03 1.55 30.04
N TYR A 501 -19.08 1.16 29.33
CA TYR A 501 -19.34 1.52 27.94
C TYR A 501 -20.75 2.11 27.83
N SER A 502 -20.87 3.27 27.20
CA SER A 502 -22.12 3.94 26.84
C SER A 502 -21.84 4.95 25.74
N ILE A 503 -22.84 5.72 25.34
CA ILE A 503 -22.75 6.75 24.31
C ILE A 503 -23.71 7.90 24.67
N THR A 504 -23.41 9.12 24.26
CA THR A 504 -24.35 10.25 24.37
C THR A 504 -24.44 11.02 23.06
N LEU A 505 -25.66 11.38 22.65
CA LEU A 505 -25.95 12.30 21.54
C LEU A 505 -27.10 13.22 21.97
N ALA A 506 -27.06 14.48 21.51
CA ALA A 506 -28.12 15.44 21.83
C ALA A 506 -29.24 15.43 20.80
N ASP A 507 -28.92 15.60 19.53
CA ASP A 507 -29.95 15.78 18.50
C ASP A 507 -29.55 15.20 17.14
N LEU A 508 -30.52 14.71 16.41
CA LEU A 508 -30.43 14.28 15.02
C LEU A 508 -31.53 14.95 14.22
N ALA A 509 -31.17 15.71 13.20
CA ALA A 509 -32.14 16.32 12.31
C ALA A 509 -31.86 15.91 10.86
N VAL A 510 -32.93 15.77 10.07
CA VAL A 510 -32.89 15.32 8.67
C VAL A 510 -33.35 16.45 7.76
N PHE A 511 -32.66 16.69 6.64
CA PHE A 511 -32.98 17.76 5.70
C PHE A 511 -32.92 17.28 4.24
#